data_0488faa0c798adc1ac6b21f05b93601e
#
_entry.id   0488faa0c798adc1ac6b21f05b93601e
#
_cell.length_a   1.000
_cell.length_b   1.000
_cell.length_c   1.000
_cell.angle_alpha   90.00
_cell.angle_beta   90.00
_cell.angle_gamma   90.00
#
_symmetry.space_group_name_H-M   'P 1'
#
loop_
_entity.id
_entity.type
_entity.pdbx_description
1 polymer ?
#
loop_
_entity_poly.entity_id
_entity_poly.type
_entity_poly.pdbx_seq_one_letter_code
_entity_poly.pdbx_strand_id
1 'polypeptide(L)'
;VTTAQQVLDFEGARLGDGGDETWAWYPLARGTAWCMAFQSMALSECGIPTHFAWVSACFDEYRSQGRNSYDIRTAQPGDLVAFEWGSTPGGYDHVAMIIGLTETGAWTRNGNVSGSKVKDLWFPFDGGGMAEIARPPYSTAPTPTPTNAKDRDMFHLINTDGRDEFIALTEGGQVVSCWSGTPGGVIGPWMELKPGIAGSNLVAEKAPDGRLCVTLAAYGELYGSFQAAPSTGPWCDWFKVNDLRRLGN
;
A
#
# COMPACT_ATOMS: atom_id res chain seq x y z
N VAL A 1 -5.46 0.67 17.08
CA VAL A 1 -6.17 0.06 15.94
C VAL A 1 -5.25 0.18 14.75
N THR A 2 -4.69 -0.95 14.26
CA THR A 2 -3.68 -0.97 13.20
C THR A 2 -4.33 -1.17 11.85
N THR A 3 -3.99 -0.33 10.89
CA THR A 3 -4.43 -0.43 9.49
C THR A 3 -3.33 -1.04 8.62
N ALA A 4 -3.69 -1.60 7.46
CA ALA A 4 -2.71 -2.05 6.47
C ALA A 4 -1.76 -0.92 6.05
N GLN A 5 -2.29 0.31 5.89
CA GLN A 5 -1.49 1.46 5.47
C GLN A 5 -0.37 1.79 6.47
N GLN A 6 -0.64 1.72 7.78
CA GLN A 6 0.42 1.97 8.78
C GLN A 6 1.59 0.99 8.64
N VAL A 7 1.31 -0.28 8.34
CA VAL A 7 2.35 -1.28 8.10
C VAL A 7 3.09 -1.01 6.80
N LEU A 8 2.37 -0.66 5.73
CA LEU A 8 2.98 -0.29 4.45
C LEU A 8 3.88 0.95 4.56
N ASP A 9 3.49 1.93 5.37
CA ASP A 9 4.29 3.14 5.63
C ASP A 9 5.55 2.80 6.44
N PHE A 10 5.43 1.94 7.46
CA PHE A 10 6.56 1.45 8.24
C PHE A 10 7.60 0.76 7.37
N GLU A 11 7.17 -0.14 6.48
CA GLU A 11 8.05 -0.81 5.54
C GLU A 11 8.61 0.14 4.47
N GLY A 12 7.78 1.09 4.01
CA GLY A 12 8.15 2.09 3.01
C GLY A 12 9.31 2.98 3.46
N ALA A 13 9.33 3.34 4.74
CA ALA A 13 10.41 4.12 5.35
C ALA A 13 11.77 3.37 5.37
N ARG A 14 11.77 2.06 5.10
CA ARG A 14 12.94 1.18 5.12
C ARG A 14 13.42 0.73 3.74
N LEU A 15 12.87 1.30 2.67
CA LEU A 15 13.31 1.01 1.31
C LEU A 15 14.80 1.29 1.13
N GLY A 16 15.54 0.28 0.66
CA GLY A 16 17.00 0.33 0.51
C GLY A 16 17.78 -0.11 1.73
N ASP A 17 17.15 -0.27 2.90
CA ASP A 17 17.82 -0.72 4.12
C ASP A 17 18.26 -2.18 4.02
N GLY A 18 19.28 -2.52 4.78
CA GLY A 18 19.75 -3.90 4.98
C GLY A 18 19.08 -4.57 6.18
N GLY A 19 19.51 -5.78 6.49
CA GLY A 19 18.94 -6.59 7.56
C GLY A 19 19.34 -6.23 8.98
N ASP A 20 20.18 -5.22 9.21
CA ASP A 20 20.78 -4.95 10.54
C ASP A 20 19.72 -4.68 11.61
N GLU A 21 18.71 -3.86 11.33
CA GLU A 21 17.61 -3.59 12.24
C GLU A 21 16.77 -4.86 12.50
N THR A 22 16.47 -5.60 11.45
CA THR A 22 15.67 -6.83 11.52
C THR A 22 16.37 -7.92 12.32
N TRP A 23 17.69 -8.12 12.10
CA TRP A 23 18.49 -9.09 12.89
C TRP A 23 18.61 -8.68 14.36
N ALA A 24 18.60 -7.39 14.66
CA ALA A 24 18.60 -6.91 16.04
C ALA A 24 17.22 -7.09 16.70
N TRP A 25 16.14 -6.85 15.95
CA TRP A 25 14.77 -6.98 16.44
C TRP A 25 14.38 -8.45 16.68
N TYR A 26 14.65 -9.33 15.72
CA TYR A 26 14.55 -10.77 15.87
C TYR A 26 15.96 -11.33 16.06
N PRO A 27 16.29 -12.03 17.16
CA PRO A 27 17.66 -12.42 17.47
C PRO A 27 18.18 -13.51 16.51
N LEU A 28 18.35 -13.16 15.25
CA LEU A 28 18.94 -13.98 14.21
C LEU A 28 20.43 -13.67 14.07
N ALA A 29 21.22 -14.71 13.72
CA ALA A 29 22.60 -14.49 13.33
C ALA A 29 22.68 -13.64 12.06
N ARG A 30 23.62 -12.70 11.99
CA ARG A 30 23.88 -11.91 10.79
C ARG A 30 24.12 -12.83 9.58
N GLY A 31 23.52 -12.48 8.45
CA GLY A 31 23.58 -13.27 7.23
C GLY A 31 22.51 -14.36 7.11
N THR A 32 21.72 -14.61 8.17
CA THR A 32 20.53 -15.46 8.07
C THR A 32 19.47 -14.76 7.20
N ALA A 33 18.66 -15.53 6.45
CA ALA A 33 17.51 -15.00 5.73
C ALA A 33 16.54 -14.30 6.70
N TRP A 34 16.12 -13.10 6.36
CA TRP A 34 15.34 -12.23 7.25
C TRP A 34 14.02 -11.71 6.63
N CYS A 35 13.59 -12.28 5.49
CA CYS A 35 12.35 -11.86 4.84
C CYS A 35 11.14 -11.95 5.79
N MET A 36 10.94 -13.09 6.47
CA MET A 36 9.82 -13.24 7.40
C MET A 36 10.00 -12.44 8.69
N ALA A 37 11.21 -12.33 9.20
CA ALA A 37 11.49 -11.51 10.39
C ALA A 37 11.20 -10.02 10.11
N PHE A 38 11.47 -9.54 8.90
CA PHE A 38 11.12 -8.18 8.48
C PHE A 38 9.61 -7.94 8.47
N GLN A 39 8.84 -8.85 7.89
CA GLN A 39 7.38 -8.76 7.88
C GLN A 39 6.82 -8.83 9.31
N SER A 40 7.39 -9.71 10.14
CA SER A 40 7.02 -9.80 11.56
C SER A 40 7.32 -8.51 12.32
N MET A 41 8.48 -7.91 12.10
CA MET A 41 8.85 -6.62 12.68
C MET A 41 7.84 -5.53 12.28
N ALA A 42 7.56 -5.41 10.99
CA ALA A 42 6.63 -4.40 10.48
C ALA A 42 5.23 -4.52 11.11
N LEU A 43 4.70 -5.73 11.16
CA LEU A 43 3.39 -6.00 11.77
C LEU A 43 3.41 -5.73 13.28
N SER A 44 4.43 -6.21 13.99
CA SER A 44 4.54 -6.10 15.45
C SER A 44 4.72 -4.66 15.91
N GLU A 45 5.60 -3.89 15.27
CA GLU A 45 5.84 -2.48 15.58
C GLU A 45 4.60 -1.61 15.31
N CYS A 46 3.76 -2.04 14.36
CA CYS A 46 2.46 -1.41 14.13
C CYS A 46 1.33 -1.94 15.03
N GLY A 47 1.62 -2.86 15.96
CA GLY A 47 0.65 -3.34 16.97
C GLY A 47 -0.16 -4.57 16.57
N ILE A 48 0.25 -5.32 15.52
CA ILE A 48 -0.27 -6.66 15.20
C ILE A 48 0.74 -7.68 15.74
N PRO A 49 0.45 -8.38 16.85
CA PRO A 49 1.40 -9.32 17.45
C PRO A 49 1.80 -10.41 16.44
N THR A 50 3.02 -10.32 15.93
CA THR A 50 3.58 -11.23 14.95
C THR A 50 5.07 -11.43 15.27
N HIS A 51 5.51 -12.66 15.46
CA HIS A 51 6.91 -12.94 15.82
C HIS A 51 7.38 -14.27 15.21
N PHE A 52 7.56 -14.26 13.88
CA PHE A 52 8.00 -15.42 13.11
C PHE A 52 9.29 -15.08 12.34
N ALA A 53 10.18 -16.06 12.21
CA ALA A 53 11.33 -16.02 11.31
C ALA A 53 11.18 -17.01 10.14
N TRP A 54 10.20 -17.92 10.22
CA TRP A 54 9.93 -18.94 9.22
C TRP A 54 8.60 -18.69 8.54
N VAL A 55 8.61 -18.63 7.21
CA VAL A 55 7.44 -18.33 6.39
C VAL A 55 6.33 -19.34 6.64
N SER A 56 6.63 -20.64 6.55
CA SER A 56 5.63 -21.70 6.75
C SER A 56 4.96 -21.62 8.12
N ALA A 57 5.70 -21.35 9.20
CA ALA A 57 5.13 -21.23 10.54
C ALA A 57 4.15 -20.04 10.65
N CYS A 58 4.46 -18.91 10.02
CA CYS A 58 3.56 -17.77 9.96
C CYS A 58 2.28 -18.09 9.18
N PHE A 59 2.41 -18.73 8.04
CA PHE A 59 1.25 -19.09 7.21
C PHE A 59 0.42 -20.21 7.82
N ASP A 60 1.02 -21.16 8.56
CA ASP A 60 0.30 -22.15 9.37
C ASP A 60 -0.60 -21.49 10.41
N GLU A 61 -0.08 -20.46 11.10
CA GLU A 61 -0.86 -19.69 12.07
C GLU A 61 -2.04 -18.98 11.39
N TYR A 62 -1.83 -18.29 10.27
CA TYR A 62 -2.91 -17.63 9.54
C TYR A 62 -3.93 -18.62 8.97
N ARG A 63 -3.50 -19.81 8.53
CA ARG A 63 -4.40 -20.90 8.10
C ARG A 63 -5.26 -21.38 9.26
N SER A 64 -4.67 -21.55 10.45
CA SER A 64 -5.43 -21.97 11.64
C SER A 64 -6.54 -20.98 12.00
N GLN A 65 -6.37 -19.71 11.66
CA GLN A 65 -7.32 -18.63 11.89
C GLN A 65 -8.30 -18.41 10.71
N GLY A 66 -8.19 -19.20 9.62
CA GLY A 66 -9.00 -19.01 8.42
C GLY A 66 -8.71 -17.66 7.69
N ARG A 67 -7.50 -17.14 7.82
CA ARG A 67 -7.06 -15.85 7.28
C ARG A 67 -6.11 -15.98 6.09
N ASN A 68 -6.24 -17.05 5.33
CA ASN A 68 -5.43 -17.33 4.15
C ASN A 68 -6.28 -17.54 2.90
N SER A 69 -5.65 -17.46 1.75
CA SER A 69 -6.22 -17.86 0.46
C SER A 69 -5.12 -18.34 -0.49
N TYR A 70 -5.44 -19.35 -1.27
CA TYR A 70 -4.59 -19.79 -2.40
C TYR A 70 -4.96 -19.09 -3.71
N ASP A 71 -6.05 -18.33 -3.73
CA ASP A 71 -6.38 -17.45 -4.86
C ASP A 71 -5.69 -16.10 -4.66
N ILE A 72 -4.51 -15.97 -5.25
CA ILE A 72 -3.68 -14.75 -5.16
C ILE A 72 -4.39 -13.53 -5.75
N ARG A 73 -5.34 -13.72 -6.67
CA ARG A 73 -6.09 -12.62 -7.28
C ARG A 73 -7.06 -11.95 -6.30
N THR A 74 -7.31 -12.57 -5.14
CA THR A 74 -8.10 -11.99 -4.03
C THR A 74 -7.26 -11.16 -3.05
N ALA A 75 -5.95 -11.03 -3.30
CA ALA A 75 -5.04 -10.26 -2.47
C ALA A 75 -5.46 -8.78 -2.37
N GLN A 76 -5.05 -8.16 -1.30
CA GLN A 76 -5.24 -6.73 -1.05
C GLN A 76 -3.91 -6.12 -0.55
N PRO A 77 -3.67 -4.81 -0.73
CA PRO A 77 -2.55 -4.15 -0.10
C PRO A 77 -2.52 -4.41 1.41
N GLY A 78 -1.37 -4.84 1.92
CA GLY A 78 -1.18 -5.28 3.30
C GLY A 78 -1.28 -6.79 3.52
N ASP A 79 -1.76 -7.58 2.56
CA ASP A 79 -1.67 -9.04 2.67
C ASP A 79 -0.22 -9.50 2.52
N LEU A 80 0.18 -10.48 3.33
CA LEU A 80 1.42 -11.22 3.11
C LEU A 80 1.24 -12.18 1.94
N VAL A 81 2.25 -12.33 1.12
CA VAL A 81 2.30 -13.33 0.05
C VAL A 81 3.52 -14.24 0.23
N ALA A 82 3.28 -15.55 0.25
CA ALA A 82 4.33 -16.56 0.25
C ALA A 82 4.70 -16.94 -1.19
N PHE A 83 5.99 -17.17 -1.39
CA PHE A 83 6.52 -17.62 -2.68
C PHE A 83 7.07 -19.02 -2.58
N GLU A 84 6.81 -19.82 -3.60
CA GLU A 84 7.36 -21.16 -3.79
C GLU A 84 8.07 -21.21 -5.15
N TRP A 85 9.39 -21.25 -5.10
CA TRP A 85 10.26 -21.35 -6.29
C TRP A 85 10.97 -22.70 -6.36
N GLY A 86 10.61 -23.62 -5.47
CA GLY A 86 11.12 -24.98 -5.43
C GLY A 86 12.49 -25.15 -4.78
N SER A 87 13.01 -24.13 -4.10
CA SER A 87 14.27 -24.22 -3.36
C SER A 87 14.10 -24.88 -2.00
N THR A 88 12.91 -24.82 -1.42
CA THR A 88 12.58 -25.39 -0.11
C THR A 88 11.56 -26.52 -0.29
N PRO A 89 11.96 -27.79 -0.22
CA PRO A 89 11.05 -28.91 -0.39
C PRO A 89 9.89 -28.88 0.63
N GLY A 90 8.64 -28.74 0.11
CA GLY A 90 7.42 -28.74 0.93
C GLY A 90 7.23 -27.49 1.79
N GLY A 91 7.92 -26.39 1.45
CA GLY A 91 7.83 -25.13 2.18
C GLY A 91 7.93 -23.91 1.26
N TYR A 92 7.81 -22.73 1.85
CA TYR A 92 7.93 -21.46 1.14
C TYR A 92 9.37 -20.94 1.16
N ASP A 93 9.82 -20.42 0.02
CA ASP A 93 11.18 -19.90 -0.14
C ASP A 93 11.30 -18.43 0.31
N HIS A 94 10.18 -17.68 0.25
CA HIS A 94 10.18 -16.25 0.51
C HIS A 94 8.81 -15.75 0.94
N VAL A 95 8.78 -14.53 1.52
CA VAL A 95 7.57 -13.80 1.85
C VAL A 95 7.77 -12.32 1.56
N ALA A 96 6.72 -11.68 1.09
CA ALA A 96 6.65 -10.24 0.90
C ALA A 96 5.27 -9.71 1.32
N MET A 97 5.13 -8.39 1.41
CA MET A 97 3.84 -7.74 1.58
C MET A 97 3.33 -7.19 0.26
N ILE A 98 2.08 -7.45 -0.06
CA ILE A 98 1.40 -6.85 -1.22
C ILE A 98 1.26 -5.34 -0.99
N ILE A 99 1.75 -4.53 -1.92
CA ILE A 99 1.64 -3.06 -1.86
C ILE A 99 0.72 -2.50 -2.96
N GLY A 100 0.39 -3.30 -3.95
CA GLY A 100 -0.52 -2.92 -5.02
C GLY A 100 -0.77 -4.07 -5.98
N LEU A 101 -1.86 -3.98 -6.72
CA LEU A 101 -2.28 -4.98 -7.69
C LEU A 101 -2.39 -4.37 -9.09
N THR A 102 -2.13 -5.18 -10.09
CA THR A 102 -2.39 -4.91 -11.51
C THR A 102 -3.27 -6.03 -12.07
N GLU A 103 -3.74 -5.92 -13.30
CA GLU A 103 -4.51 -7.00 -13.95
C GLU A 103 -3.71 -8.31 -14.07
N THR A 104 -2.38 -8.23 -14.17
CA THR A 104 -1.52 -9.37 -14.49
C THR A 104 -0.56 -9.78 -13.37
N GLY A 105 -0.52 -9.04 -12.27
CA GLY A 105 0.42 -9.31 -11.19
C GLY A 105 0.26 -8.38 -9.99
N ALA A 106 1.19 -8.48 -9.08
CA ALA A 106 1.23 -7.69 -7.86
C ALA A 106 2.58 -7.00 -7.67
N TRP A 107 2.55 -5.78 -7.17
CA TRP A 107 3.69 -5.13 -6.56
C TRP A 107 3.81 -5.58 -5.12
N THR A 108 5.00 -5.96 -4.72
CA THR A 108 5.27 -6.48 -3.39
C THR A 108 6.47 -5.78 -2.77
N ARG A 109 6.45 -5.57 -1.45
CA ARG A 109 7.60 -5.08 -0.69
C ARG A 109 8.29 -6.23 0.01
N ASN A 110 9.56 -6.36 -0.26
CA ASN A 110 10.36 -7.54 0.05
C ASN A 110 11.53 -7.16 0.96
N GLY A 111 11.68 -7.83 2.09
CA GLY A 111 12.94 -7.86 2.82
C GLY A 111 13.86 -8.95 2.29
N ASN A 112 15.17 -8.77 2.41
CA ASN A 112 16.18 -9.76 2.06
C ASN A 112 16.23 -10.17 0.57
N VAL A 113 16.07 -9.21 -0.34
CA VAL A 113 16.18 -9.44 -1.78
C VAL A 113 17.33 -8.62 -2.39
N SER A 114 17.83 -9.06 -3.55
CA SER A 114 18.78 -8.32 -4.41
C SER A 114 19.90 -7.58 -3.64
N GLY A 115 20.74 -8.32 -2.94
CA GLY A 115 21.85 -7.79 -2.13
C GLY A 115 21.46 -7.57 -0.67
N SER A 116 20.52 -8.35 -0.16
CA SER A 116 20.03 -8.28 1.23
C SER A 116 19.45 -6.91 1.60
N LYS A 117 18.54 -6.42 0.78
CA LYS A 117 17.91 -5.11 0.91
C LYS A 117 16.39 -5.22 0.98
N VAL A 118 15.74 -4.16 1.49
CA VAL A 118 14.30 -3.93 1.31
C VAL A 118 14.06 -3.32 -0.07
N LYS A 119 13.21 -3.95 -0.88
CA LYS A 119 12.87 -3.47 -2.23
C LYS A 119 11.43 -3.75 -2.62
N ASP A 120 10.90 -2.89 -3.47
CA ASP A 120 9.64 -3.12 -4.15
C ASP A 120 9.93 -3.89 -5.46
N LEU A 121 9.23 -5.01 -5.65
CA LEU A 121 9.34 -5.86 -6.84
C LEU A 121 7.94 -6.18 -7.36
N TRP A 122 7.84 -6.33 -8.67
CA TRP A 122 6.62 -6.77 -9.32
C TRP A 122 6.73 -8.25 -9.71
N PHE A 123 5.67 -9.02 -9.45
CA PHE A 123 5.57 -10.43 -9.83
C PHE A 123 4.27 -10.68 -10.61
N PRO A 124 4.31 -11.43 -11.72
CA PRO A 124 3.11 -11.85 -12.42
C PRO A 124 2.32 -12.86 -11.58
N PHE A 125 0.98 -12.87 -11.72
CA PHE A 125 0.16 -13.89 -11.08
C PHE A 125 0.49 -15.29 -11.60
N ASP A 126 0.70 -15.41 -12.91
CA ASP A 126 1.03 -16.68 -13.55
C ASP A 126 2.56 -16.80 -13.71
N GLY A 127 3.14 -17.81 -13.07
CA GLY A 127 4.58 -18.08 -13.13
C GLY A 127 5.47 -17.23 -12.23
N GLY A 128 4.91 -16.32 -11.43
CA GLY A 128 5.66 -15.50 -10.47
C GLY A 128 6.06 -16.20 -9.18
N GLY A 129 5.56 -17.43 -8.97
CA GLY A 129 5.85 -18.21 -7.78
C GLY A 129 5.04 -17.83 -6.54
N MET A 130 4.10 -16.90 -6.66
CA MET A 130 3.16 -16.59 -5.56
C MET A 130 2.25 -17.79 -5.32
N ALA A 131 2.25 -18.33 -4.10
CA ALA A 131 1.58 -19.59 -3.77
C ALA A 131 0.40 -19.42 -2.82
N GLU A 132 0.50 -18.53 -1.86
CA GLU A 132 -0.52 -18.33 -0.84
C GLU A 132 -0.48 -16.88 -0.33
N ILE A 133 -1.64 -16.33 0.03
CA ILE A 133 -1.73 -15.07 0.76
C ILE A 133 -2.22 -15.29 2.16
N ALA A 134 -1.77 -14.46 3.10
CA ALA A 134 -2.25 -14.41 4.47
C ALA A 134 -2.65 -12.97 4.81
N ARG A 135 -3.83 -12.79 5.40
CA ARG A 135 -4.37 -11.48 5.75
C ARG A 135 -4.18 -11.17 7.23
N PRO A 136 -3.25 -10.29 7.60
CA PRO A 136 -3.08 -9.84 8.97
C PRO A 136 -4.40 -9.28 9.54
N PRO A 137 -4.63 -9.40 10.86
CA PRO A 137 -5.85 -8.92 11.50
C PRO A 137 -5.85 -7.39 11.61
N TYR A 138 -5.78 -6.73 10.47
CA TYR A 138 -5.97 -5.29 10.45
C TYR A 138 -7.32 -4.94 11.03
N SER A 139 -7.35 -3.87 11.77
CA SER A 139 -8.62 -3.30 12.12
C SER A 139 -9.34 -2.92 10.83
N THR A 140 -10.53 -3.39 10.70
CA THR A 140 -11.52 -2.74 9.87
C THR A 140 -11.94 -1.45 10.58
N ALA A 141 -11.01 -0.52 10.82
CA ALA A 141 -11.44 0.84 10.97
C ALA A 141 -12.30 1.10 9.72
N PRO A 142 -13.52 1.57 9.85
CA PRO A 142 -14.29 1.91 8.67
C PRO A 142 -13.38 2.80 7.83
N THR A 143 -13.09 2.38 6.60
CA THR A 143 -12.53 3.27 5.59
C THR A 143 -13.28 4.56 5.78
N PRO A 144 -12.63 5.71 6.00
CA PRO A 144 -13.34 6.93 6.28
C PRO A 144 -14.29 7.20 5.11
N THR A 145 -15.49 6.68 5.25
CA THR A 145 -16.56 7.00 4.31
C THR A 145 -16.86 8.46 4.58
N PRO A 146 -16.89 9.35 3.58
CA PRO A 146 -17.29 10.72 3.78
C PRO A 146 -18.74 10.73 4.24
N THR A 147 -18.96 10.56 5.55
CA THR A 147 -20.31 10.42 6.14
C THR A 147 -21.06 11.74 6.15
N ASN A 148 -20.38 12.84 5.84
CA ASN A 148 -20.96 14.18 5.72
C ASN A 148 -20.14 15.06 4.75
N ALA A 149 -19.63 14.51 3.64
CA ALA A 149 -19.10 15.35 2.58
C ALA A 149 -20.24 16.29 2.16
N LYS A 150 -20.10 17.56 2.46
CA LYS A 150 -20.94 18.59 1.84
C LYS A 150 -20.68 18.45 0.35
N ASP A 151 -21.70 18.56 -0.49
CA ASP A 151 -21.62 18.38 -1.95
C ASP A 151 -20.44 19.10 -2.63
N ARG A 152 -19.89 20.13 -1.99
CA ARG A 152 -18.72 20.90 -2.44
C ARG A 152 -17.35 20.33 -2.04
N ASP A 153 -17.31 19.27 -1.23
CA ASP A 153 -16.07 18.63 -0.75
C ASP A 153 -15.88 17.25 -1.39
N MET A 154 -16.65 16.93 -2.42
CA MET A 154 -16.52 15.70 -3.21
C MET A 154 -16.44 16.01 -4.69
N PHE A 155 -15.47 15.43 -5.37
CA PHE A 155 -15.21 15.58 -6.80
C PHE A 155 -15.35 14.24 -7.49
N HIS A 156 -16.06 14.22 -8.61
CA HIS A 156 -16.07 13.11 -9.56
C HIS A 156 -15.24 13.50 -10.78
N LEU A 157 -14.19 12.75 -11.04
CA LEU A 157 -13.29 12.95 -12.15
C LEU A 157 -13.21 11.68 -12.99
N ILE A 158 -12.93 11.85 -14.28
CA ILE A 158 -12.71 10.72 -15.18
C ILE A 158 -11.23 10.69 -15.55
N ASN A 159 -10.55 9.61 -15.21
CA ASN A 159 -9.16 9.35 -15.57
C ASN A 159 -8.99 9.33 -17.10
N THR A 160 -7.77 9.44 -17.58
CA THR A 160 -7.48 9.45 -19.02
C THR A 160 -7.83 8.14 -19.70
N ASP A 161 -7.82 7.03 -18.96
CA ASP A 161 -8.25 5.70 -19.41
C ASP A 161 -9.76 5.44 -19.29
N GLY A 162 -10.55 6.46 -18.91
CA GLY A 162 -12.00 6.41 -18.80
C GLY A 162 -12.53 5.85 -17.47
N ARG A 163 -11.69 5.52 -16.52
CA ARG A 163 -12.13 5.09 -15.19
C ARG A 163 -12.63 6.25 -14.36
N ASP A 164 -13.69 6.02 -13.59
CA ASP A 164 -14.19 6.99 -12.64
C ASP A 164 -13.27 7.04 -11.42
N GLU A 165 -13.02 8.24 -10.92
CA GLU A 165 -12.36 8.50 -9.65
C GLU A 165 -13.12 9.55 -8.85
N PHE A 166 -13.41 9.24 -7.61
CA PHE A 166 -14.03 10.15 -6.66
C PHE A 166 -13.00 10.56 -5.64
N ILE A 167 -12.91 11.85 -5.39
CA ILE A 167 -11.99 12.43 -4.41
C ILE A 167 -12.80 13.26 -3.44
N ALA A 168 -12.62 13.05 -2.16
CA ALA A 168 -13.40 13.72 -1.12
C ALA A 168 -12.54 14.12 0.08
N LEU A 169 -13.07 15.05 0.87
CA LEU A 169 -12.52 15.44 2.15
C LEU A 169 -13.34 14.78 3.27
N THR A 170 -12.66 14.12 4.21
CA THR A 170 -13.30 13.59 5.41
C THR A 170 -13.59 14.70 6.42
N GLU A 171 -14.40 14.39 7.41
CA GLU A 171 -14.67 15.28 8.55
C GLU A 171 -13.39 15.66 9.32
N GLY A 172 -12.41 14.75 9.36
CA GLY A 172 -11.07 14.98 9.93
C GLY A 172 -10.11 15.74 9.01
N GLY A 173 -10.55 16.15 7.82
CA GLY A 173 -9.74 16.92 6.88
C GLY A 173 -8.76 16.08 6.04
N GLN A 174 -8.83 14.74 6.09
CA GLN A 174 -8.02 13.87 5.24
C GLN A 174 -8.63 13.80 3.84
N VAL A 175 -7.76 13.78 2.82
CA VAL A 175 -8.19 13.57 1.44
C VAL A 175 -8.26 12.07 1.16
N VAL A 176 -9.41 11.60 0.72
CA VAL A 176 -9.66 10.21 0.35
C VAL A 176 -10.06 10.11 -1.10
N SER A 177 -9.73 8.99 -1.75
CA SER A 177 -10.21 8.68 -3.09
C SER A 177 -10.72 7.25 -3.19
N CYS A 178 -11.61 7.02 -4.15
CA CYS A 178 -11.99 5.69 -4.60
C CYS A 178 -12.18 5.73 -6.13
N TRP A 179 -11.95 4.62 -6.78
CA TRP A 179 -12.01 4.56 -8.25
C TRP A 179 -12.61 3.25 -8.74
N SER A 180 -13.07 3.25 -9.98
CA SER A 180 -13.47 2.02 -10.67
C SER A 180 -12.24 1.28 -11.24
N GLY A 181 -12.26 -0.05 -11.19
CA GLY A 181 -11.21 -0.87 -11.79
C GLY A 181 -11.16 -0.80 -13.31
N THR A 182 -12.31 -0.54 -13.94
CA THR A 182 -12.51 -0.36 -15.40
C THR A 182 -13.48 0.78 -15.66
N PRO A 183 -13.50 1.38 -16.86
CA PRO A 183 -14.50 2.39 -17.23
C PRO A 183 -15.93 1.90 -16.98
N GLY A 184 -16.70 2.65 -16.20
CA GLY A 184 -18.08 2.30 -15.81
C GLY A 184 -18.19 1.07 -14.89
N GLY A 185 -17.08 0.59 -14.32
CA GLY A 185 -17.03 -0.54 -13.42
C GLY A 185 -17.49 -0.21 -12.00
N VAL A 186 -17.45 -1.22 -11.13
CA VAL A 186 -17.78 -1.04 -9.72
C VAL A 186 -16.73 -0.15 -9.05
N ILE A 187 -17.18 0.82 -8.28
CA ILE A 187 -16.32 1.69 -7.49
C ILE A 187 -15.73 0.90 -6.33
N GLY A 188 -14.42 0.99 -6.18
CA GLY A 188 -13.67 0.39 -5.08
C GLY A 188 -13.91 1.09 -3.73
N PRO A 189 -13.27 0.59 -2.66
CA PRO A 189 -13.35 1.23 -1.36
C PRO A 189 -12.67 2.61 -1.37
N TRP A 190 -13.08 3.48 -0.45
CA TRP A 190 -12.39 4.73 -0.19
C TRP A 190 -11.03 4.46 0.45
N MET A 191 -10.01 5.14 0.00
CA MET A 191 -8.65 5.05 0.54
C MET A 191 -8.12 6.46 0.79
N GLU A 192 -7.30 6.65 1.81
CA GLU A 192 -6.59 7.91 1.98
C GLU A 192 -5.66 8.12 0.78
N LEU A 193 -5.83 9.25 0.10
CA LEU A 193 -5.12 9.53 -1.15
C LEU A 193 -3.61 9.65 -0.91
N LYS A 194 -3.23 10.39 0.12
CA LYS A 194 -1.84 10.53 0.56
C LYS A 194 -1.82 10.97 2.03
N PRO A 195 -1.29 10.16 2.96
CA PRO A 195 -1.20 10.52 4.37
C PRO A 195 -0.34 11.76 4.66
N GLY A 196 -0.49 12.29 5.85
CA GLY A 196 0.41 13.28 6.42
C GLY A 196 -0.09 14.72 6.37
N ILE A 197 -1.25 15.00 5.76
CA ILE A 197 -1.86 16.31 5.80
C ILE A 197 -3.37 16.21 6.07
N ALA A 198 -3.88 17.12 6.88
CA ALA A 198 -5.31 17.32 7.08
C ALA A 198 -5.62 18.80 6.89
N GLY A 199 -6.70 19.10 6.20
CA GLY A 199 -7.03 20.48 5.86
C GLY A 199 -8.49 20.70 5.49
N SER A 200 -8.74 21.75 4.73
CA SER A 200 -10.06 22.16 4.27
C SER A 200 -9.97 22.71 2.83
N ASN A 201 -11.13 23.00 2.24
CA ASN A 201 -11.22 23.58 0.91
C ASN A 201 -10.46 22.76 -0.15
N LEU A 202 -10.81 21.48 -0.24
CA LEU A 202 -10.32 20.59 -1.28
C LEU A 202 -10.74 21.10 -2.65
N VAL A 203 -9.83 21.09 -3.60
CA VAL A 203 -10.09 21.21 -5.04
C VAL A 203 -9.42 20.03 -5.73
N ALA A 204 -10.13 19.38 -6.63
CA ALA A 204 -9.59 18.31 -7.44
C ALA A 204 -9.93 18.56 -8.91
N GLU A 205 -8.94 18.38 -9.78
CA GLU A 205 -9.08 18.65 -11.21
C GLU A 205 -8.19 17.73 -12.04
N LYS A 206 -8.45 17.70 -13.33
CA LYS A 206 -7.60 17.01 -14.31
C LYS A 206 -6.72 18.04 -15.00
N ALA A 207 -5.42 17.88 -14.86
CA ALA A 207 -4.43 18.73 -15.52
C ALA A 207 -4.41 18.52 -17.05
N PRO A 208 -3.87 19.48 -17.81
CA PRO A 208 -3.79 19.37 -19.28
C PRO A 208 -3.01 18.15 -19.79
N ASP A 209 -2.07 17.63 -19.00
CA ASP A 209 -1.30 16.40 -19.28
C ASP A 209 -2.06 15.11 -18.97
N GLY A 210 -3.30 15.23 -18.47
CA GLY A 210 -4.19 14.11 -18.16
C GLY A 210 -4.03 13.53 -16.74
N ARG A 211 -3.11 14.01 -15.93
CA ARG A 211 -3.00 13.62 -14.52
C ARG A 211 -4.09 14.26 -13.69
N LEU A 212 -4.57 13.56 -12.68
CA LEU A 212 -5.41 14.16 -11.66
C LEU A 212 -4.53 14.89 -10.64
N CYS A 213 -5.01 16.06 -10.23
CA CYS A 213 -4.35 16.94 -9.26
C CYS A 213 -5.33 17.28 -8.15
N VAL A 214 -4.82 17.45 -6.96
CA VAL A 214 -5.57 17.93 -5.80
C VAL A 214 -4.84 19.09 -5.13
N THR A 215 -5.60 20.06 -4.63
CA THR A 215 -5.10 21.10 -3.75
C THR A 215 -5.94 21.16 -2.49
N LEU A 216 -5.28 21.46 -1.37
CA LEU A 216 -5.88 21.47 -0.04
C LEU A 216 -5.32 22.66 0.77
N ALA A 217 -6.20 23.40 1.44
CA ALA A 217 -5.77 24.41 2.39
C ALA A 217 -5.48 23.74 3.74
N ALA A 218 -4.25 23.83 4.22
CA ALA A 218 -3.83 23.29 5.51
C ALA A 218 -2.76 24.19 6.15
N TYR A 219 -2.80 24.32 7.47
CA TYR A 219 -1.81 25.09 8.23
C TYR A 219 -1.60 26.54 7.73
N GLY A 220 -2.67 27.16 7.19
CA GLY A 220 -2.61 28.52 6.63
C GLY A 220 -1.97 28.63 5.25
N GLU A 221 -1.67 27.54 4.59
CA GLU A 221 -1.04 27.45 3.27
C GLU A 221 -1.81 26.52 2.33
N LEU A 222 -1.50 26.57 1.03
CA LEU A 222 -2.01 25.63 0.03
C LEU A 222 -0.99 24.52 -0.21
N TYR A 223 -1.49 23.30 -0.20
CA TYR A 223 -0.72 22.09 -0.53
C TYR A 223 -1.32 21.43 -1.77
N GLY A 224 -0.46 20.84 -2.59
CA GLY A 224 -0.85 20.09 -3.77
C GLY A 224 -0.29 18.67 -3.76
N SER A 225 -0.98 17.77 -4.44
CA SER A 225 -0.50 16.45 -4.83
C SER A 225 -1.07 16.11 -6.20
N PHE A 226 -0.40 15.26 -6.96
CA PHE A 226 -0.85 14.83 -8.30
C PHE A 226 -0.44 13.38 -8.56
N GLN A 227 -1.14 12.72 -9.46
CA GLN A 227 -0.77 11.38 -9.94
C GLN A 227 0.62 11.41 -10.58
N ALA A 228 1.43 10.39 -10.36
CA ALA A 228 2.77 10.28 -10.94
C ALA A 228 2.74 10.24 -12.47
N ALA A 229 1.69 9.62 -13.05
CA ALA A 229 1.38 9.63 -14.47
C ALA A 229 -0.14 9.56 -14.67
N PRO A 230 -0.66 9.93 -15.86
CA PRO A 230 -2.10 9.85 -16.14
C PRO A 230 -2.66 8.45 -15.86
N SER A 231 -3.79 8.38 -15.16
CA SER A 231 -4.52 7.14 -14.80
C SER A 231 -3.73 6.11 -13.99
N THR A 232 -2.58 6.49 -13.43
CA THR A 232 -1.74 5.59 -12.64
C THR A 232 -1.36 6.23 -11.31
N GLY A 233 -1.50 5.45 -10.21
CA GLY A 233 -0.84 5.78 -8.95
C GLY A 233 0.67 5.52 -9.03
N PRO A 234 1.45 5.87 -8.03
CA PRO A 234 1.06 6.53 -6.80
C PRO A 234 0.85 8.04 -6.97
N TRP A 235 0.27 8.68 -5.96
CA TRP A 235 0.24 10.12 -5.84
C TRP A 235 1.59 10.62 -5.30
N CYS A 236 2.05 11.78 -5.77
CA CYS A 236 3.27 12.38 -5.25
C CYS A 236 3.08 12.85 -3.80
N ASP A 237 4.18 13.13 -3.10
CA ASP A 237 4.13 13.70 -1.77
C ASP A 237 3.50 15.10 -1.79
N TRP A 238 2.84 15.49 -0.69
CA TRP A 238 2.30 16.83 -0.53
C TRP A 238 3.41 17.87 -0.64
N PHE A 239 3.18 18.91 -1.42
CA PHE A 239 4.09 20.04 -1.58
C PHE A 239 3.33 21.36 -1.43
N LYS A 240 4.01 22.40 -0.98
CA LYS A 240 3.42 23.75 -0.92
C LYS A 240 3.26 24.31 -2.34
N VAL A 241 2.06 24.78 -2.67
CA VAL A 241 1.73 25.28 -4.03
C VAL A 241 2.52 26.51 -4.44
N ASN A 242 3.07 27.28 -3.50
CA ASN A 242 3.97 28.39 -3.78
C ASN A 242 5.37 27.97 -4.29
N ASP A 243 5.71 26.69 -4.26
CA ASP A 243 6.88 26.13 -4.93
C ASP A 243 6.55 25.71 -6.38
N LEU A 244 6.17 26.70 -7.20
CA LEU A 244 5.73 26.53 -8.59
C LEU A 244 6.74 25.82 -9.51
N ARG A 245 7.98 25.57 -9.06
CA ARG A 245 8.99 24.83 -9.84
C ARG A 245 8.65 23.36 -10.05
N ARG A 246 7.69 22.81 -9.30
CA ARG A 246 7.28 21.41 -9.41
C ARG A 246 6.11 21.16 -10.35
N LEU A 247 5.44 22.21 -10.83
CA LEU A 247 4.30 22.08 -11.73
C LEU A 247 4.67 22.13 -13.21
N GLY A 248 5.94 22.26 -13.57
CA GLY A 248 6.36 22.57 -14.94
C GLY A 248 7.59 21.82 -15.48
N ASN A 249 7.75 20.52 -15.21
CA ASN A 249 8.66 19.67 -15.98
C ASN A 249 8.13 18.24 -16.03
#